data_c62a53a620e7078a338763aa9ae41c2c
#
_entry.id   c62a53a620e7078a338763aa9ae41c2c
#
_cell.length_a   1.000
_cell.length_b   1.000
_cell.length_c   1.000
_cell.angle_alpha   90.00
_cell.angle_beta   90.00
_cell.angle_gamma   90.00
#
_symmetry.space_group_name_H-M   'P 1'
#
loop_
_entity.id
_entity.type
_entity.pdbx_description
1 polymer ?
#
loop_
_entity_poly.entity_id
_entity_poly.type
_entity_poly.pdbx_seq_one_letter_code
_entity_poly.pdbx_strand_id
1 'polypeptide(L)'
;MNRFALVPPAAAALVLGLVGCGDNLTLPGPTQTGLELTVLGGDGQIGTVGQELDKPVVVAVLNAAKVPVPNRKVVFAPTGSATGAFDPDTAMTDAQGKALTHWVLGTVPGPYTGEAKVVPLDASIPAPVPFEATANAGSPDSVRADSPTIQNGRRGEAVDQPLVVVVVDRYGNPVPNVEVTWNAELGNGDLSPASGNVTDADGRCGVIWTLGNRIGIQQVTAEVHDLIGSPVTFSATVLF
;
A
#
# COMPACT_ATOMS: atom_id res chain seq x y z
N MET A 1 8.86 -41.17 -99.56
CA MET A 1 7.65 -40.60 -100.18
C MET A 1 7.21 -39.41 -99.39
N ASN A 2 7.19 -38.27 -100.07
CA ASN A 2 6.44 -37.03 -99.87
C ASN A 2 6.32 -36.42 -98.44
N ARG A 3 7.04 -35.25 -98.19
CA ARG A 3 6.60 -33.85 -98.41
C ARG A 3 5.44 -33.47 -97.47
N PHE A 4 5.52 -32.43 -96.71
CA PHE A 4 5.55 -30.99 -96.97
C PHE A 4 5.95 -30.19 -95.73
N ALA A 5 6.73 -29.15 -95.97
CA ALA A 5 7.03 -28.08 -94.98
C ALA A 5 5.88 -27.06 -94.95
N LEU A 6 5.57 -26.49 -93.79
CA LEU A 6 4.81 -25.28 -93.72
C LEU A 6 5.45 -24.35 -92.71
N VAL A 7 5.80 -23.14 -93.12
CA VAL A 7 6.35 -22.03 -92.39
C VAL A 7 5.17 -21.21 -91.75
N PRO A 8 5.18 -20.80 -90.50
CA PRO A 8 4.21 -19.87 -90.01
C PRO A 8 4.68 -18.39 -90.09
N PRO A 9 3.74 -17.43 -90.15
CA PRO A 9 4.05 -16.04 -90.36
C PRO A 9 4.41 -15.34 -89.03
N ALA A 10 5.21 -14.30 -89.19
CA ALA A 10 5.64 -13.37 -88.07
C ALA A 10 4.47 -12.66 -87.47
N ALA A 11 4.38 -12.71 -86.12
CA ALA A 11 3.49 -11.90 -85.38
C ALA A 11 4.27 -10.70 -84.79
N ALA A 12 3.84 -9.50 -85.15
CA ALA A 12 4.37 -8.22 -84.68
C ALA A 12 4.08 -8.05 -83.17
N ALA A 13 5.11 -7.86 -82.39
CA ALA A 13 4.95 -7.48 -80.95
C ALA A 13 4.66 -5.99 -80.85
N LEU A 14 3.41 -5.68 -80.43
CA LEU A 14 3.00 -4.34 -80.03
C LEU A 14 3.51 -4.09 -78.60
N VAL A 15 4.54 -3.27 -78.44
CA VAL A 15 5.00 -2.80 -77.10
C VAL A 15 4.06 -1.69 -76.66
N LEU A 16 3.11 -2.03 -75.78
CA LEU A 16 2.38 -1.04 -75.02
C LEU A 16 3.25 -0.59 -73.82
N GLY A 17 3.75 0.64 -73.88
CA GLY A 17 4.38 1.31 -72.71
C GLY A 17 3.36 1.58 -71.65
N LEU A 18 3.39 0.82 -70.57
CA LEU A 18 2.72 1.18 -69.30
C LEU A 18 3.56 2.23 -68.59
N VAL A 19 3.14 3.48 -68.69
CA VAL A 19 3.57 4.54 -67.76
C VAL A 19 2.90 4.25 -66.42
N GLY A 20 3.61 3.51 -65.56
CA GLY A 20 3.18 3.32 -64.17
C GLY A 20 3.44 4.60 -63.41
N CYS A 21 2.38 5.37 -63.11
CA CYS A 21 2.39 6.29 -61.97
C CYS A 21 2.78 5.49 -60.73
N GLY A 22 3.92 5.79 -60.18
CA GLY A 22 4.32 5.27 -58.87
C GLY A 22 3.50 5.87 -57.78
N ASP A 23 2.32 5.31 -57.50
CA ASP A 23 1.70 5.45 -56.22
C ASP A 23 2.50 4.56 -55.27
N ASN A 24 3.24 5.20 -54.38
CA ASN A 24 3.74 4.55 -53.19
C ASN A 24 2.53 4.03 -52.40
N LEU A 25 2.14 2.79 -52.73
CA LEU A 25 1.34 1.98 -51.81
C LEU A 25 2.21 1.76 -50.56
N THR A 26 2.22 2.71 -49.65
CA THR A 26 2.55 2.45 -48.27
C THR A 26 1.50 1.43 -47.81
N LEU A 27 1.92 0.14 -47.77
CA LEU A 27 1.17 -0.82 -46.99
C LEU A 27 0.90 -0.17 -45.62
N PRO A 28 -0.36 -0.13 -45.18
CA PRO A 28 -0.60 0.25 -43.77
C PRO A 28 0.29 -0.68 -42.96
N GLY A 29 1.23 -0.09 -42.23
CA GLY A 29 2.02 -0.85 -41.27
C GLY A 29 1.05 -1.66 -40.40
N PRO A 30 1.48 -2.79 -39.85
CA PRO A 30 0.60 -3.66 -39.09
C PRO A 30 -0.22 -2.78 -38.17
N THR A 31 -1.54 -2.81 -38.33
CA THR A 31 -2.48 -2.09 -37.47
C THR A 31 -2.15 -2.51 -36.07
N GLN A 32 -1.53 -1.60 -35.30
CA GLN A 32 -1.15 -1.83 -33.91
C GLN A 32 -2.43 -1.78 -33.06
N THR A 33 -3.33 -2.68 -33.34
CA THR A 33 -4.57 -2.88 -32.58
C THR A 33 -4.24 -3.74 -31.37
N GLY A 34 -4.11 -3.10 -30.24
CA GLY A 34 -3.90 -3.73 -28.95
C GLY A 34 -2.66 -3.16 -28.25
N LEU A 35 -2.89 -2.30 -27.27
CA LEU A 35 -1.90 -1.93 -26.29
C LEU A 35 -1.98 -2.94 -25.13
N GLU A 36 -0.85 -3.20 -24.50
CA GLU A 36 -0.73 -3.95 -23.26
C GLU A 36 -0.15 -3.03 -22.21
N LEU A 37 -0.75 -3.03 -21.02
CA LEU A 37 -0.25 -2.34 -19.85
C LEU A 37 0.16 -3.39 -18.83
N THR A 38 1.34 -3.25 -18.23
CA THR A 38 1.86 -4.20 -17.24
C THR A 38 2.62 -3.47 -16.17
N VAL A 39 2.52 -3.95 -14.92
CA VAL A 39 3.32 -3.47 -13.79
C VAL A 39 4.72 -4.09 -13.88
N LEU A 40 5.76 -3.27 -13.80
CA LEU A 40 7.16 -3.70 -13.82
C LEU A 40 7.79 -3.69 -12.42
N GLY A 41 7.27 -2.89 -11.50
CA GLY A 41 7.81 -2.79 -10.15
C GLY A 41 6.99 -1.87 -9.27
N GLY A 42 7.30 -1.91 -7.97
CA GLY A 42 6.59 -1.11 -6.96
C GLY A 42 5.29 -1.72 -6.45
N ASP A 43 4.94 -2.93 -6.88
CA ASP A 43 3.80 -3.70 -6.40
C ASP A 43 4.15 -4.50 -5.15
N GLY A 44 3.17 -4.75 -4.26
CA GLY A 44 3.31 -5.60 -3.08
C GLY A 44 4.20 -5.02 -1.98
N GLN A 45 4.43 -3.71 -1.94
CA GLN A 45 5.27 -3.07 -0.94
C GLN A 45 4.57 -2.97 0.42
N ILE A 46 5.38 -2.95 1.47
CA ILE A 46 4.95 -2.63 2.84
C ILE A 46 5.54 -1.26 3.17
N GLY A 47 4.69 -0.35 3.62
CA GLY A 47 5.08 1.00 4.03
C GLY A 47 4.46 1.39 5.37
N THR A 48 4.62 2.66 5.72
CA THR A 48 4.07 3.25 6.93
C THR A 48 2.97 4.26 6.56
N VAL A 49 1.93 4.35 7.35
CA VAL A 49 0.85 5.33 7.16
C VAL A 49 1.40 6.75 7.00
N GLY A 50 0.85 7.49 6.03
CA GLY A 50 1.23 8.87 5.74
C GLY A 50 2.62 9.06 5.15
N GLN A 51 3.30 7.98 4.74
CA GLN A 51 4.62 8.02 4.12
C GLN A 51 4.55 7.57 2.66
N GLU A 52 5.52 8.04 1.88
CA GLU A 52 5.78 7.54 0.54
C GLU A 52 6.40 6.14 0.61
N LEU A 53 6.03 5.26 -0.33
CA LEU A 53 6.64 3.95 -0.47
C LEU A 53 8.09 4.08 -0.99
N ASP A 54 8.96 3.17 -0.56
CA ASP A 54 10.39 3.21 -0.87
C ASP A 54 10.70 3.14 -2.37
N LYS A 55 9.86 2.47 -3.13
CA LYS A 55 10.05 2.30 -4.57
C LYS A 55 8.87 2.86 -5.34
N PRO A 56 9.10 3.55 -6.46
CA PRO A 56 8.03 4.01 -7.32
C PRO A 56 7.26 2.82 -7.92
N VAL A 57 5.98 3.02 -8.18
CA VAL A 57 5.20 2.14 -9.03
C VAL A 57 5.57 2.43 -10.48
N VAL A 58 6.03 1.41 -11.19
CA VAL A 58 6.48 1.50 -12.58
C VAL A 58 5.61 0.60 -13.44
N VAL A 59 5.04 1.16 -14.50
CA VAL A 59 4.29 0.41 -15.50
C VAL A 59 4.90 0.57 -16.89
N ALA A 60 4.64 -0.39 -17.77
CA ALA A 60 5.03 -0.30 -19.16
C ALA A 60 3.84 -0.44 -20.10
N VAL A 61 3.84 0.35 -21.16
CA VAL A 61 2.91 0.25 -22.28
C VAL A 61 3.63 -0.34 -23.47
N LEU A 62 3.15 -1.49 -23.93
CA LEU A 62 3.68 -2.22 -25.08
C LEU A 62 2.61 -2.33 -26.15
N ASN A 63 3.01 -2.50 -27.41
CA ASN A 63 2.09 -2.89 -28.47
C ASN A 63 1.94 -4.42 -28.55
N ALA A 64 1.09 -4.90 -29.43
CA ALA A 64 0.85 -6.33 -29.64
C ALA A 64 2.13 -7.13 -30.03
N ALA A 65 3.14 -6.46 -30.59
CA ALA A 65 4.45 -7.06 -30.90
C ALA A 65 5.46 -6.95 -29.76
N LYS A 66 5.01 -6.57 -28.53
CA LYS A 66 5.84 -6.34 -27.34
C LYS A 66 6.90 -5.24 -27.49
N VAL A 67 6.67 -4.31 -28.42
CA VAL A 67 7.53 -3.15 -28.59
C VAL A 67 7.05 -2.01 -27.68
N PRO A 68 7.96 -1.31 -26.97
CA PRO A 68 7.63 -0.17 -26.14
C PRO A 68 6.89 0.94 -26.90
N VAL A 69 5.87 1.52 -26.28
CA VAL A 69 5.09 2.60 -26.87
C VAL A 69 5.31 3.88 -26.06
N PRO A 70 6.10 4.84 -26.55
CA PRO A 70 6.35 6.10 -25.88
C PRO A 70 5.18 7.09 -26.04
N ASN A 71 5.23 8.17 -25.24
CA ASN A 71 4.29 9.29 -25.28
C ASN A 71 2.82 8.88 -25.10
N ARG A 72 2.56 7.85 -24.29
CA ARG A 72 1.22 7.46 -23.85
C ARG A 72 0.96 8.01 -22.46
N LYS A 73 -0.21 8.61 -22.29
CA LYS A 73 -0.67 9.12 -21.01
C LYS A 73 -1.16 7.95 -20.15
N VAL A 74 -0.56 7.78 -18.99
CA VAL A 74 -0.97 6.82 -17.95
C VAL A 74 -1.49 7.61 -16.77
N VAL A 75 -2.64 7.21 -16.26
CA VAL A 75 -3.26 7.76 -15.04
C VAL A 75 -3.16 6.70 -13.95
N PHE A 76 -2.70 7.12 -12.78
CA PHE A 76 -2.64 6.31 -11.56
C PHE A 76 -3.75 6.78 -10.62
N ALA A 77 -4.52 5.85 -10.08
CA ALA A 77 -5.63 6.20 -9.20
C ALA A 77 -5.74 5.18 -8.05
N PRO A 78 -6.02 5.63 -6.82
CA PRO A 78 -6.35 4.71 -5.75
C PRO A 78 -7.69 4.04 -6.05
N THR A 79 -7.80 2.77 -5.65
CA THR A 79 -9.03 1.98 -5.70
C THR A 79 -9.39 1.51 -4.28
N GLY A 80 -10.67 1.35 -3.99
CA GLY A 80 -11.11 0.96 -2.65
C GLY A 80 -11.29 2.13 -1.68
N SER A 81 -11.39 1.83 -0.38
CA SER A 81 -11.70 2.79 0.68
C SER A 81 -10.48 3.45 1.31
N ALA A 82 -9.30 2.86 1.18
CA ALA A 82 -8.06 3.43 1.69
C ALA A 82 -7.58 4.53 0.74
N THR A 83 -7.44 5.75 1.28
CA THR A 83 -7.04 6.93 0.52
C THR A 83 -5.55 7.15 0.62
N GLY A 84 -4.84 6.91 -0.47
CA GLY A 84 -3.47 7.34 -0.69
C GLY A 84 -3.43 8.32 -1.87
N ALA A 85 -2.27 8.86 -2.17
CA ALA A 85 -2.05 9.77 -3.29
C ALA A 85 -0.90 9.30 -4.17
N PHE A 86 -1.02 9.54 -5.47
CA PHE A 86 0.04 9.31 -6.44
C PHE A 86 0.64 10.64 -6.88
N ASP A 87 1.96 10.72 -6.94
CA ASP A 87 2.68 11.91 -7.40
C ASP A 87 3.79 11.51 -8.41
N PRO A 88 3.63 11.87 -9.68
CA PRO A 88 2.43 12.44 -10.29
C PRO A 88 1.29 11.40 -10.43
N ASP A 89 0.03 11.84 -10.36
CA ASP A 89 -1.15 11.00 -10.65
C ASP A 89 -1.30 10.68 -12.14
N THR A 90 -0.53 11.36 -12.97
CA THR A 90 -0.51 11.19 -14.43
C THR A 90 0.91 11.34 -14.95
N ALA A 91 1.37 10.35 -15.71
CA ALA A 91 2.69 10.37 -16.35
C ALA A 91 2.59 9.99 -17.84
N MET A 92 3.55 10.50 -18.62
CA MET A 92 3.73 10.08 -20.01
C MET A 92 4.77 8.96 -20.08
N THR A 93 4.54 7.95 -20.92
CA THR A 93 5.55 6.91 -21.13
C THR A 93 6.79 7.47 -21.83
N ASP A 94 7.95 7.05 -21.35
CA ASP A 94 9.26 7.39 -21.89
C ASP A 94 9.59 6.60 -23.19
N ALA A 95 10.81 6.73 -23.69
CA ALA A 95 11.28 6.03 -24.88
C ALA A 95 11.29 4.49 -24.73
N GLN A 96 11.31 3.99 -23.48
CA GLN A 96 11.21 2.58 -23.12
C GLN A 96 9.75 2.15 -22.83
N GLY A 97 8.79 3.01 -23.12
CA GLY A 97 7.38 2.77 -22.87
C GLY A 97 6.99 2.76 -21.39
N LYS A 98 7.84 3.27 -20.50
CA LYS A 98 7.63 3.25 -19.04
C LYS A 98 7.02 4.54 -18.54
N ALA A 99 6.08 4.42 -17.60
CA ALA A 99 5.59 5.51 -16.78
C ALA A 99 5.76 5.13 -15.31
N LEU A 100 6.06 6.11 -14.47
CA LEU A 100 6.25 5.89 -13.04
C LEU A 100 5.51 6.94 -12.21
N THR A 101 5.18 6.55 -10.98
CA THR A 101 4.62 7.43 -9.96
C THR A 101 5.14 7.03 -8.59
N HIS A 102 5.17 7.97 -7.67
CA HIS A 102 5.39 7.74 -6.25
C HIS A 102 4.05 7.58 -5.55
N TRP A 103 3.95 6.62 -4.64
CA TRP A 103 2.72 6.35 -3.91
C TRP A 103 2.87 6.73 -2.45
N VAL A 104 2.16 7.77 -2.03
CA VAL A 104 2.03 8.17 -0.63
C VAL A 104 0.82 7.46 -0.04
N LEU A 105 1.04 6.66 1.00
CA LEU A 105 -0.03 5.95 1.69
C LEU A 105 -0.87 6.90 2.53
N GLY A 106 -2.14 6.57 2.74
CA GLY A 106 -3.03 7.30 3.64
C GLY A 106 -2.70 7.06 5.12
N THR A 107 -3.54 7.57 6.01
CA THR A 107 -3.28 7.62 7.45
C THR A 107 -3.84 6.43 8.24
N VAL A 108 -4.45 5.45 7.58
CA VAL A 108 -5.06 4.27 8.21
C VAL A 108 -4.27 3.02 7.85
N PRO A 109 -3.85 2.17 8.80
CA PRO A 109 -3.19 0.90 8.50
C PRO A 109 -4.08 -0.07 7.74
N GLY A 110 -3.47 -0.93 6.94
CA GLY A 110 -4.18 -1.96 6.20
C GLY A 110 -3.79 -2.03 4.72
N PRO A 111 -4.56 -2.77 3.93
CA PRO A 111 -4.31 -2.92 2.50
C PRO A 111 -4.71 -1.67 1.72
N TYR A 112 -3.86 -1.31 0.78
CA TYR A 112 -4.06 -0.25 -0.20
C TYR A 112 -4.06 -0.85 -1.58
N THR A 113 -4.98 -0.40 -2.43
CA THR A 113 -5.06 -0.82 -3.82
C THR A 113 -5.06 0.40 -4.73
N GLY A 114 -4.38 0.28 -5.84
CA GLY A 114 -4.34 1.27 -6.90
C GLY A 114 -4.45 0.63 -8.26
N GLU A 115 -4.72 1.42 -9.26
CA GLU A 115 -4.73 1.00 -10.65
C GLU A 115 -3.99 2.00 -11.53
N ALA A 116 -3.34 1.48 -12.57
CA ALA A 116 -2.86 2.28 -13.67
C ALA A 116 -3.71 2.03 -14.91
N LYS A 117 -4.04 3.08 -15.64
CA LYS A 117 -4.77 2.99 -16.90
C LYS A 117 -4.19 3.91 -17.95
N VAL A 118 -4.14 3.43 -19.18
CA VAL A 118 -3.81 4.28 -20.33
C VAL A 118 -5.04 5.11 -20.65
N VAL A 119 -4.87 6.44 -20.73
CA VAL A 119 -5.95 7.31 -21.17
C VAL A 119 -5.95 7.31 -22.69
N PRO A 120 -7.04 6.86 -23.30
CA PRO A 120 -7.08 6.61 -24.72
C PRO A 120 -7.29 7.88 -25.49
N LEU A 121 -6.73 7.82 -26.66
CA LEU A 121 -7.17 8.61 -27.77
C LEU A 121 -7.92 7.76 -28.81
N ASP A 122 -7.99 6.42 -28.62
CA ASP A 122 -8.63 5.48 -29.55
C ASP A 122 -9.11 4.17 -28.87
N ALA A 123 -9.81 3.34 -29.63
CA ALA A 123 -10.57 2.17 -29.15
C ALA A 123 -9.74 0.92 -28.77
N SER A 124 -8.43 0.96 -28.73
CA SER A 124 -7.57 -0.18 -28.39
C SER A 124 -6.93 -0.07 -27.01
N ILE A 125 -7.76 0.19 -26.00
CA ILE A 125 -7.32 0.43 -24.61
C ILE A 125 -7.09 -0.90 -23.91
N PRO A 126 -5.94 -1.10 -23.24
CA PRO A 126 -5.76 -2.21 -22.33
C PRO A 126 -6.64 -2.00 -21.08
N ALA A 127 -7.06 -3.12 -20.48
CA ALA A 127 -7.67 -3.07 -19.15
C ALA A 127 -6.73 -2.38 -18.16
N PRO A 128 -7.26 -1.66 -17.17
CA PRO A 128 -6.45 -1.16 -16.06
C PRO A 128 -5.68 -2.30 -15.39
N VAL A 129 -4.47 -2.02 -14.93
CA VAL A 129 -3.69 -3.00 -14.15
C VAL A 129 -3.69 -2.59 -12.68
N PRO A 130 -4.11 -3.50 -11.79
CA PRO A 130 -4.07 -3.25 -10.35
C PRO A 130 -2.65 -3.43 -9.82
N PHE A 131 -2.39 -2.79 -8.67
CA PHE A 131 -1.23 -3.01 -7.81
C PHE A 131 -1.61 -2.72 -6.36
N GLU A 132 -0.84 -3.26 -5.43
CA GLU A 132 -1.18 -3.28 -4.01
C GLU A 132 -0.03 -2.81 -3.14
N ALA A 133 -0.37 -2.35 -1.94
CA ALA A 133 0.58 -2.08 -0.86
C ALA A 133 -0.10 -2.34 0.49
N THR A 134 0.70 -2.51 1.55
CA THR A 134 0.20 -2.60 2.92
C THR A 134 0.80 -1.48 3.75
N ALA A 135 -0.02 -0.75 4.50
CA ALA A 135 0.42 0.24 5.46
C ALA A 135 0.42 -0.32 6.87
N ASN A 136 1.54 -0.20 7.56
CA ASN A 136 1.63 -0.39 9.00
C ASN A 136 1.37 0.93 9.73
N ALA A 137 0.99 0.86 11.01
CA ALA A 137 0.92 2.03 11.88
C ALA A 137 2.27 2.77 11.92
N GLY A 138 2.23 4.05 12.25
CA GLY A 138 3.40 4.88 12.45
C GLY A 138 4.15 4.56 13.76
N SER A 139 5.21 5.33 14.01
CA SER A 139 5.89 5.26 15.30
C SER A 139 4.94 5.59 16.44
N PRO A 140 5.10 4.99 17.64
CA PRO A 140 4.35 5.34 18.82
C PRO A 140 4.44 6.85 19.11
N ASP A 141 3.33 7.48 19.42
CA ASP A 141 3.23 8.92 19.68
C ASP A 141 2.65 9.21 21.06
N SER A 142 1.60 8.50 21.44
CA SER A 142 0.93 8.73 22.71
C SER A 142 0.41 7.45 23.36
N VAL A 143 0.28 7.51 24.71
CA VAL A 143 -0.29 6.45 25.53
C VAL A 143 -1.42 7.03 26.40
N ARG A 144 -2.48 6.26 26.58
CA ARG A 144 -3.60 6.61 27.44
C ARG A 144 -4.20 5.38 28.11
N ALA A 145 -4.93 5.61 29.20
CA ALA A 145 -5.72 4.54 29.80
C ALA A 145 -6.83 4.05 28.85
N ASP A 146 -7.03 2.75 28.83
CA ASP A 146 -8.14 2.07 28.12
C ASP A 146 -8.98 1.22 29.08
N SER A 147 -8.79 1.43 30.39
CA SER A 147 -9.61 0.91 31.49
C SER A 147 -9.82 2.00 32.54
N PRO A 148 -10.74 1.81 33.52
CA PRO A 148 -10.95 2.78 34.59
C PRO A 148 -9.66 3.08 35.36
N THR A 149 -9.32 4.37 35.49
CA THR A 149 -8.12 4.81 36.19
C THR A 149 -8.36 4.91 37.74
N ILE A 150 -9.61 4.79 38.18
CA ILE A 150 -9.99 4.83 39.60
C ILE A 150 -10.86 3.61 39.88
N GLN A 151 -10.43 2.78 40.83
CA GLN A 151 -11.13 1.58 41.26
C GLN A 151 -11.20 1.52 42.78
N ASN A 152 -11.94 0.57 43.31
CA ASN A 152 -11.99 0.24 44.73
C ASN A 152 -11.75 -1.25 44.90
N GLY A 153 -11.27 -1.67 46.05
CA GLY A 153 -11.07 -3.10 46.28
C GLY A 153 -10.71 -3.35 47.77
N ARG A 154 -10.53 -4.62 48.08
CA ARG A 154 -10.09 -5.07 49.40
C ARG A 154 -8.60 -5.42 49.36
N ARG A 155 -7.93 -5.24 50.47
CA ARG A 155 -6.54 -5.61 50.62
C ARG A 155 -6.31 -7.08 50.29
N GLY A 156 -5.28 -7.35 49.49
CA GLY A 156 -4.92 -8.69 49.09
C GLY A 156 -5.81 -9.27 48.00
N GLU A 157 -6.81 -8.55 47.49
CA GLU A 157 -7.67 -8.97 46.41
C GLU A 157 -7.32 -8.21 45.14
N ALA A 158 -7.59 -8.85 43.96
CA ALA A 158 -7.43 -8.19 42.67
C ALA A 158 -8.52 -7.11 42.49
N VAL A 159 -8.18 -6.02 41.83
CA VAL A 159 -9.17 -5.03 41.39
C VAL A 159 -10.16 -5.66 40.41
N ASP A 160 -11.37 -5.12 40.31
CA ASP A 160 -12.46 -5.69 39.52
C ASP A 160 -12.15 -5.75 38.03
N GLN A 161 -11.40 -4.79 37.51
CA GLN A 161 -11.03 -4.72 36.08
C GLN A 161 -9.51 -4.62 35.94
N PRO A 162 -8.92 -5.33 34.98
CA PRO A 162 -7.51 -5.17 34.67
C PRO A 162 -7.17 -3.72 34.36
N LEU A 163 -5.94 -3.31 34.68
CA LEU A 163 -5.40 -2.05 34.21
C LEU A 163 -4.96 -2.22 32.77
N VAL A 164 -5.47 -1.39 31.87
CA VAL A 164 -5.14 -1.44 30.45
C VAL A 164 -4.76 -0.06 29.96
N VAL A 165 -3.67 0.00 29.22
CA VAL A 165 -3.28 1.17 28.42
C VAL A 165 -3.33 0.83 26.93
N VAL A 166 -3.50 1.85 26.10
CA VAL A 166 -3.40 1.75 24.65
C VAL A 166 -2.37 2.75 24.14
N VAL A 167 -1.49 2.29 23.25
CA VAL A 167 -0.49 3.10 22.56
C VAL A 167 -0.94 3.31 21.14
N VAL A 168 -0.88 4.55 20.69
CA VAL A 168 -1.29 4.94 19.33
C VAL A 168 -0.23 5.81 18.66
N ASP A 169 -0.22 5.81 17.32
CA ASP A 169 0.58 6.73 16.52
C ASP A 169 -0.07 8.13 16.45
N ARG A 170 0.61 9.07 15.77
CA ARG A 170 0.13 10.45 15.58
C ARG A 170 -1.22 10.58 14.86
N TYR A 171 -1.67 9.52 14.19
CA TYR A 171 -2.98 9.48 13.52
C TYR A 171 -4.05 8.77 14.35
N GLY A 172 -3.69 8.27 15.55
CA GLY A 172 -4.57 7.53 16.44
C GLY A 172 -4.67 6.04 16.13
N ASN A 173 -3.80 5.51 15.26
CA ASN A 173 -3.79 4.09 14.95
C ASN A 173 -3.09 3.31 16.08
N PRO A 174 -3.62 2.15 16.48
CA PRO A 174 -2.98 1.27 17.44
C PRO A 174 -1.57 0.86 17.00
N VAL A 175 -0.61 0.90 17.94
CA VAL A 175 0.78 0.50 17.66
C VAL A 175 1.12 -0.77 18.46
N PRO A 176 1.34 -1.91 17.80
CA PRO A 176 1.71 -3.15 18.47
C PRO A 176 3.20 -3.21 18.83
N ASN A 177 3.55 -4.17 19.71
CA ASN A 177 4.92 -4.49 20.11
C ASN A 177 5.68 -3.35 20.79
N VAL A 178 4.97 -2.42 21.44
CA VAL A 178 5.56 -1.35 22.26
C VAL A 178 5.70 -1.86 23.69
N GLU A 179 6.88 -1.72 24.27
CA GLU A 179 7.13 -2.10 25.66
C GLU A 179 6.48 -1.10 26.62
N VAL A 180 5.78 -1.64 27.64
CA VAL A 180 5.12 -0.88 28.70
C VAL A 180 5.71 -1.30 30.04
N THR A 181 6.27 -0.37 30.78
CA THR A 181 6.79 -0.59 32.12
C THR A 181 5.71 -0.29 33.15
N TRP A 182 5.26 -1.32 33.86
CA TRP A 182 4.31 -1.18 34.95
C TRP A 182 5.02 -1.10 36.31
N ASN A 183 4.67 -0.11 37.12
CA ASN A 183 5.29 0.15 38.40
C ASN A 183 4.24 0.25 39.51
N ALA A 184 4.35 -0.63 40.48
CA ALA A 184 3.63 -0.50 41.76
C ALA A 184 4.65 -0.09 42.83
N GLU A 185 4.43 1.04 43.49
CA GLU A 185 5.26 1.42 44.62
C GLU A 185 5.14 0.40 45.79
N LEU A 186 6.18 0.35 46.58
CA LEU A 186 6.24 -0.58 47.73
C LEU A 186 4.99 -0.45 48.65
N GLY A 187 4.31 -1.58 48.83
CA GLY A 187 3.08 -1.66 49.62
C GLY A 187 1.78 -1.41 48.84
N ASN A 188 1.87 -1.09 47.57
CA ASN A 188 0.72 -0.91 46.67
C ASN A 188 0.27 -2.24 46.00
N GLY A 189 0.87 -3.38 46.35
CA GLY A 189 0.48 -4.70 45.89
C GLY A 189 1.32 -5.19 44.73
N ASP A 190 0.78 -6.19 43.99
CA ASP A 190 1.49 -6.95 42.98
C ASP A 190 0.78 -6.85 41.62
N LEU A 191 1.57 -6.91 40.57
CA LEU A 191 1.10 -6.87 39.19
C LEU A 191 1.37 -8.22 38.47
N SER A 192 0.41 -8.68 37.67
CA SER A 192 0.55 -9.92 36.90
C SER A 192 0.08 -9.70 35.45
N PRO A 193 0.92 -9.94 34.44
CA PRO A 193 2.34 -10.33 34.54
C PRO A 193 3.21 -9.18 35.08
N ALA A 194 4.31 -9.54 35.79
CA ALA A 194 5.21 -8.55 36.38
C ALA A 194 6.23 -7.97 35.38
N SER A 195 6.41 -8.61 34.21
CA SER A 195 7.36 -8.19 33.19
C SER A 195 6.97 -8.73 31.81
N GLY A 196 7.66 -8.29 30.78
CA GLY A 196 7.40 -8.73 29.40
C GLY A 196 6.13 -8.13 28.80
N ASN A 197 5.70 -6.99 29.31
CA ASN A 197 4.48 -6.33 28.91
C ASN A 197 4.72 -5.53 27.63
N VAL A 198 4.15 -6.01 26.52
CA VAL A 198 4.17 -5.33 25.24
C VAL A 198 2.75 -5.18 24.70
N THR A 199 2.52 -4.15 23.90
CA THR A 199 1.21 -3.95 23.28
C THR A 199 0.89 -5.03 22.26
N ASP A 200 -0.35 -5.46 22.22
CA ASP A 200 -0.91 -6.41 21.25
C ASP A 200 -1.24 -5.74 19.90
N ALA A 201 -1.91 -6.48 19.00
CA ALA A 201 -2.31 -5.98 17.68
C ALA A 201 -3.25 -4.77 17.73
N ASP A 202 -4.00 -4.61 18.84
CA ASP A 202 -4.88 -3.47 19.08
C ASP A 202 -4.18 -2.33 19.84
N GLY A 203 -2.84 -2.40 19.97
CA GLY A 203 -2.03 -1.42 20.68
C GLY A 203 -2.23 -1.46 22.20
N ARG A 204 -2.85 -2.50 22.76
CA ARG A 204 -3.20 -2.62 24.17
C ARG A 204 -2.19 -3.42 24.95
N CYS A 205 -1.92 -2.96 26.18
CA CYS A 205 -1.15 -3.72 27.17
C CYS A 205 -1.87 -3.66 28.50
N GLY A 206 -2.05 -4.81 29.15
CA GLY A 206 -2.81 -4.87 30.39
C GLY A 206 -2.17 -5.76 31.46
N VAL A 207 -2.42 -5.43 32.74
CA VAL A 207 -2.02 -6.20 33.90
C VAL A 207 -3.17 -6.33 34.89
N ILE A 208 -3.17 -7.44 35.65
CA ILE A 208 -4.04 -7.62 36.82
C ILE A 208 -3.31 -7.03 38.02
N TRP A 209 -3.99 -6.15 38.76
CA TRP A 209 -3.46 -5.55 39.97
C TRP A 209 -4.08 -6.17 41.20
N THR A 210 -3.27 -6.88 42.02
CA THR A 210 -3.65 -7.35 43.36
C THR A 210 -3.24 -6.30 44.39
N LEU A 211 -4.20 -5.75 45.12
CA LEU A 211 -3.98 -4.67 46.04
C LEU A 211 -3.14 -5.11 47.24
N GLY A 212 -2.26 -4.21 47.67
CA GLY A 212 -1.43 -4.44 48.86
C GLY A 212 -2.21 -4.34 50.18
N ASN A 213 -1.48 -4.58 51.28
CA ASN A 213 -2.09 -4.59 52.62
C ASN A 213 -2.32 -3.17 53.22
N ARG A 214 -1.81 -2.13 52.59
CA ARG A 214 -1.96 -0.75 53.04
C ARG A 214 -3.38 -0.24 52.76
N ILE A 215 -4.05 0.28 53.80
CA ILE A 215 -5.38 0.89 53.66
C ILE A 215 -5.23 2.31 53.09
N GLY A 216 -6.23 2.74 52.35
CA GLY A 216 -6.25 4.04 51.67
C GLY A 216 -5.97 3.95 50.20
N ILE A 217 -5.44 5.03 49.63
CA ILE A 217 -5.17 5.09 48.20
C ILE A 217 -3.87 4.39 47.90
N GLN A 218 -3.94 3.45 46.96
CA GLN A 218 -2.79 2.81 46.32
C GLN A 218 -2.71 3.24 44.87
N GLN A 219 -1.51 3.23 44.28
CA GLN A 219 -1.27 3.70 42.92
C GLN A 219 -0.34 2.77 42.17
N VAL A 220 -0.59 2.66 40.87
CA VAL A 220 0.23 1.99 39.87
C VAL A 220 0.40 2.92 38.68
N THR A 221 1.57 2.93 38.10
CA THR A 221 1.85 3.67 36.85
C THR A 221 2.22 2.74 35.74
N ALA A 222 1.75 3.09 34.55
CA ALA A 222 2.20 2.51 33.27
C ALA A 222 3.04 3.55 32.55
N GLU A 223 4.30 3.24 32.30
CA GLU A 223 5.25 4.13 31.65
C GLU A 223 5.63 3.58 30.26
N VAL A 224 5.56 4.44 29.28
CA VAL A 224 6.10 4.19 27.94
C VAL A 224 7.04 5.34 27.62
N HIS A 225 8.30 5.02 27.35
CA HIS A 225 9.34 6.02 27.22
C HIS A 225 9.03 7.05 26.12
N ASP A 226 9.23 8.31 26.43
CA ASP A 226 9.10 9.48 25.54
C ASP A 226 7.73 9.66 24.83
N LEU A 227 6.66 9.03 25.32
CA LEU A 227 5.34 9.22 24.72
C LEU A 227 4.51 10.29 25.45
N ILE A 228 3.69 11.00 24.68
CA ILE A 228 2.67 11.92 25.19
C ILE A 228 1.71 11.13 26.08
N GLY A 229 1.41 11.65 27.28
CA GLY A 229 0.51 11.00 28.24
C GLY A 229 1.17 9.97 29.15
N SER A 230 2.48 9.72 29.01
CA SER A 230 3.26 8.86 29.91
C SER A 230 3.80 9.67 31.10
N PRO A 231 3.81 9.12 32.34
CA PRO A 231 3.18 7.86 32.73
C PRO A 231 1.66 7.98 32.91
N VAL A 232 0.93 6.91 32.65
CA VAL A 232 -0.49 6.78 32.98
C VAL A 232 -0.62 6.29 34.42
N THR A 233 -1.37 7.01 35.27
CA THR A 233 -1.56 6.65 36.66
C THR A 233 -2.92 6.02 36.90
N PHE A 234 -2.93 4.88 37.59
CA PHE A 234 -4.11 4.20 38.07
C PHE A 234 -4.13 4.27 39.62
N SER A 235 -5.31 4.43 40.20
CA SER A 235 -5.50 4.53 41.64
C SER A 235 -6.59 3.57 42.11
N ALA A 236 -6.40 2.96 43.26
CA ALA A 236 -7.44 2.19 43.92
C ALA A 236 -7.58 2.60 45.40
N THR A 237 -8.83 2.73 45.85
CA THR A 237 -9.13 2.91 47.29
C THR A 237 -9.30 1.54 47.90
N VAL A 238 -8.41 1.21 48.86
CA VAL A 238 -8.43 -0.06 49.59
C VAL A 238 -9.31 0.08 50.81
N LEU A 239 -10.37 -0.72 50.85
CA LEU A 239 -11.34 -0.80 51.95
C LEU A 239 -10.94 -1.89 52.95
N PHE A 240 -11.53 -1.81 54.17
CA PHE A 240 -11.31 -2.79 55.24
C PHE A 240 -11.80 -4.18 54.91
#